data_f5140c80520bff069dae4e7a67208a03
#
_entry.id   f5140c80520bff069dae4e7a67208a03
#
_cell.length_a   1.000
_cell.length_b   1.000
_cell.length_c   1.000
_cell.angle_alpha   90.00
_cell.angle_beta   90.00
_cell.angle_gamma   90.00
#
_symmetry.space_group_name_H-M   'P 1'
#
loop_
_entity.id
_entity.type
_entity.pdbx_description
1 polymer ?
#
loop_
_entity_poly.entity_id
_entity_poly.type
_entity_poly.pdbx_seq_one_letter_code
_entity_poly.pdbx_strand_id
1 'polypeptide(L)'
;MGNPPWVNWEYLSPRYRAGSQHFWGEYGLLQVKGPRLGFSKEDVSTLFTCAALDRFLVPGGHLSFILRQATFRSAQNGAGFRRFRLDGPGLDFRVLEVEDLGRIRPFDGICTPVALVLIQRDARHVFPVPYRHWQAKPGFRRAVRSPDATIASVLPFVRMENMTAAPAHRDDPGSVWVSAPNGLAPVLDALLGSNPYQARTGVFTGGANAVYQLQILERTGNALRVTNLAEKARRKAPAVTAELEPTCVYPLIQGSDLSQWNVRSRAWLLCPHTAETKIYPLAEADFRQDLPLTYAYLTRFRDLLETRKGFAGWERAIQERYFYALLRVGPYTFSRYKVAWRYIARSFITAVITPMQDPYLGETLPLPNEKVIYVGTDCREEAYYLCGILSSAPVRCCVTCYMNPTSISAHVLDKLHIPAFDPADSRHLSIAALCEEGHRASDPRCQDVVRQQLDRAVAALYGLTSADLDTVRSMLEKI
;
A
#
# COMPACT_ATOMS: atom_id res chain seq x y z
N MET A 1 -26.12 14.94 -16.56
CA MET A 1 -24.68 14.67 -16.54
C MET A 1 -23.96 15.85 -15.89
N GLY A 2 -22.94 15.61 -15.07
CA GLY A 2 -22.20 16.67 -14.39
C GLY A 2 -20.83 16.25 -13.88
N ASN A 3 -20.08 17.26 -13.44
CA ASN A 3 -18.77 17.11 -12.84
C ASN A 3 -18.73 17.86 -11.51
N PRO A 4 -19.13 17.23 -10.40
CA PRO A 4 -19.13 17.86 -9.08
C PRO A 4 -17.69 18.11 -8.59
N PRO A 5 -17.48 19.04 -7.63
CA PRO A 5 -16.14 19.34 -7.10
C PRO A 5 -15.54 18.14 -6.37
N TRP A 6 -14.22 17.91 -6.55
CA TRP A 6 -13.46 16.82 -5.92
C TRP A 6 -12.58 17.35 -4.80
N VAL A 7 -13.15 17.54 -3.62
CA VAL A 7 -12.45 18.03 -2.43
C VAL A 7 -12.73 17.09 -1.26
N ASN A 8 -11.68 16.56 -0.62
CA ASN A 8 -11.86 15.74 0.57
C ASN A 8 -12.36 16.59 1.74
N TRP A 9 -13.17 16.00 2.61
CA TRP A 9 -13.66 16.61 3.84
C TRP A 9 -12.55 17.31 4.64
N GLU A 10 -11.41 16.70 4.81
CA GLU A 10 -10.28 17.24 5.58
C GLU A 10 -9.75 18.58 5.05
N TYR A 11 -9.94 18.88 3.76
CA TYR A 11 -9.50 20.12 3.11
C TYR A 11 -10.58 21.19 3.02
N LEU A 12 -11.81 20.89 3.43
CA LEU A 12 -12.88 21.87 3.46
C LEU A 12 -12.63 22.90 4.58
N SER A 13 -13.02 24.16 4.34
CA SER A 13 -12.92 25.18 5.38
C SER A 13 -13.80 24.83 6.60
N PRO A 14 -13.43 25.25 7.82
CA PRO A 14 -14.22 24.97 9.02
C PRO A 14 -15.67 25.45 8.89
N ARG A 15 -15.89 26.61 8.27
CA ARG A 15 -17.25 27.19 8.03
C ARG A 15 -18.07 26.28 7.11
N TYR A 16 -17.46 25.78 6.01
CA TYR A 16 -18.18 24.89 5.09
C TYR A 16 -18.48 23.53 5.74
N ARG A 17 -17.51 22.97 6.48
CA ARG A 17 -17.74 21.72 7.24
C ARG A 17 -18.90 21.85 8.21
N ALA A 18 -18.90 22.90 9.04
CA ALA A 18 -19.98 23.15 10.00
C ALA A 18 -21.36 23.32 9.32
N GLY A 19 -21.42 24.09 8.21
CA GLY A 19 -22.67 24.32 7.47
C GLY A 19 -23.20 23.11 6.72
N SER A 20 -22.33 22.18 6.29
CA SER A 20 -22.71 21.00 5.48
C SER A 20 -22.79 19.68 6.27
N GLN A 21 -22.25 19.62 7.49
CA GLN A 21 -22.10 18.38 8.26
C GLN A 21 -23.40 17.60 8.45
N HIS A 22 -24.53 18.30 8.60
CA HIS A 22 -25.83 17.66 8.76
C HIS A 22 -26.26 16.87 7.51
N PHE A 23 -25.97 17.36 6.28
CA PHE A 23 -26.27 16.64 5.04
C PHE A 23 -25.42 15.36 4.90
N TRP A 24 -24.16 15.44 5.29
CA TRP A 24 -23.29 14.26 5.30
C TRP A 24 -23.80 13.18 6.26
N GLY A 25 -24.32 13.61 7.43
CA GLY A 25 -24.95 12.72 8.39
C GLY A 25 -26.28 12.17 7.90
N GLU A 26 -27.15 13.02 7.34
CA GLU A 26 -28.44 12.65 6.77
C GLU A 26 -28.32 11.59 5.68
N TYR A 27 -27.33 11.73 4.77
CA TYR A 27 -27.09 10.73 3.73
C TYR A 27 -26.22 9.55 4.19
N GLY A 28 -25.75 9.55 5.43
CA GLY A 28 -24.93 8.47 6.00
C GLY A 28 -23.55 8.34 5.37
N LEU A 29 -22.97 9.43 4.83
CA LEU A 29 -21.69 9.40 4.15
C LEU A 29 -20.50 9.34 5.10
N LEU A 30 -20.58 9.95 6.31
CA LEU A 30 -19.49 9.95 7.28
C LEU A 30 -19.56 8.70 8.17
N GLN A 31 -18.68 7.76 7.96
CA GLN A 31 -18.58 6.52 8.73
C GLN A 31 -17.70 6.65 9.98
N VAL A 32 -16.99 7.77 10.15
CA VAL A 32 -16.15 8.08 11.32
C VAL A 32 -16.77 9.20 12.16
N LYS A 33 -16.61 9.12 13.49
CA LYS A 33 -17.16 10.09 14.46
C LYS A 33 -16.04 10.64 15.35
N GLY A 34 -16.35 11.75 16.05
CA GLY A 34 -15.45 12.36 17.02
C GLY A 34 -14.16 12.92 16.41
N PRO A 35 -13.03 12.88 17.11
CA PRO A 35 -11.75 13.46 16.65
C PRO A 35 -11.26 12.92 15.33
N ARG A 36 -11.62 11.68 14.95
CA ARG A 36 -11.24 11.05 13.68
C ARG A 36 -11.94 11.66 12.46
N LEU A 37 -13.05 12.37 12.68
CA LEU A 37 -13.79 13.03 11.59
C LEU A 37 -12.92 14.05 10.83
N GLY A 38 -12.03 14.76 11.54
CA GLY A 38 -11.11 15.72 10.93
C GLY A 38 -10.16 15.14 9.89
N PHE A 39 -9.96 13.82 9.88
CA PHE A 39 -9.08 13.09 8.96
C PHE A 39 -9.86 12.26 7.92
N SER A 40 -11.17 12.47 7.81
CA SER A 40 -11.98 11.77 6.81
C SER A 40 -11.54 12.13 5.40
N LYS A 41 -11.40 11.11 4.56
CA LYS A 41 -11.09 11.24 3.13
C LYS A 41 -12.33 11.27 2.25
N GLU A 42 -13.53 11.32 2.83
CA GLU A 42 -14.78 11.43 2.08
C GLU A 42 -14.77 12.67 1.18
N ASP A 43 -15.30 12.54 -0.01
CA ASP A 43 -15.19 13.53 -1.08
C ASP A 43 -16.52 14.25 -1.30
N VAL A 44 -16.48 15.57 -1.49
CA VAL A 44 -17.67 16.41 -1.72
C VAL A 44 -18.49 15.93 -2.92
N SER A 45 -17.85 15.31 -3.92
CA SER A 45 -18.57 14.79 -5.08
C SER A 45 -19.61 13.71 -4.72
N THR A 46 -19.35 12.92 -3.67
CA THR A 46 -20.34 11.94 -3.17
C THR A 46 -21.53 12.64 -2.51
N LEU A 47 -21.30 13.72 -1.77
CA LEU A 47 -22.37 14.53 -1.19
C LEU A 47 -23.25 15.14 -2.29
N PHE A 48 -22.66 15.73 -3.33
CA PHE A 48 -23.40 16.27 -4.48
C PHE A 48 -24.19 15.17 -5.21
N THR A 49 -23.63 13.97 -5.33
CA THR A 49 -24.32 12.84 -5.93
C THR A 49 -25.55 12.45 -5.13
N CYS A 50 -25.43 12.33 -3.81
CA CYS A 50 -26.54 12.00 -2.93
C CYS A 50 -27.63 13.08 -2.95
N ALA A 51 -27.25 14.36 -2.90
CA ALA A 51 -28.19 15.47 -3.02
C ALA A 51 -28.92 15.50 -4.37
N ALA A 52 -28.22 15.15 -5.47
CA ALA A 52 -28.83 15.08 -6.79
C ALA A 52 -29.83 13.92 -6.89
N LEU A 53 -29.50 12.76 -6.35
CA LEU A 53 -30.40 11.60 -6.29
C LEU A 53 -31.67 11.92 -5.47
N ASP A 54 -31.51 12.56 -4.32
CA ASP A 54 -32.60 12.88 -3.41
C ASP A 54 -33.51 13.95 -3.97
N ARG A 55 -32.97 15.10 -4.42
CA ARG A 55 -33.72 16.34 -4.63
C ARG A 55 -34.05 16.67 -6.07
N PHE A 56 -33.33 16.09 -7.05
CA PHE A 56 -33.44 16.51 -8.46
C PHE A 56 -33.88 15.41 -9.40
N LEU A 57 -33.96 14.16 -8.97
CA LEU A 57 -34.39 13.04 -9.80
C LEU A 57 -35.76 12.52 -9.37
N VAL A 58 -36.52 12.08 -10.33
CA VAL A 58 -37.74 11.29 -10.10
C VAL A 58 -37.38 9.84 -9.79
N PRO A 59 -38.26 9.03 -9.17
CA PRO A 59 -38.06 7.60 -9.02
C PRO A 59 -37.70 6.92 -10.34
N GLY A 60 -36.70 6.04 -10.32
CA GLY A 60 -36.17 5.40 -11.53
C GLY A 60 -35.29 6.29 -12.41
N GLY A 61 -35.16 7.57 -12.10
CA GLY A 61 -34.34 8.52 -12.85
C GLY A 61 -32.85 8.19 -12.84
N HIS A 62 -32.13 8.66 -13.86
CA HIS A 62 -30.71 8.36 -14.06
C HIS A 62 -29.83 9.60 -13.85
N LEU A 63 -28.67 9.40 -13.21
CA LEU A 63 -27.64 10.41 -12.98
C LEU A 63 -26.31 9.90 -13.55
N SER A 64 -25.59 10.77 -14.26
CA SER A 64 -24.23 10.48 -14.69
C SER A 64 -23.28 11.58 -14.21
N PHE A 65 -22.36 11.22 -13.31
CA PHE A 65 -21.37 12.15 -12.74
C PHE A 65 -19.96 11.62 -12.88
N ILE A 66 -19.00 12.55 -12.97
CA ILE A 66 -17.58 12.24 -12.89
C ILE A 66 -17.17 12.28 -11.42
N LEU A 67 -16.84 11.12 -10.86
CA LEU A 67 -16.41 10.95 -9.47
C LEU A 67 -14.93 10.58 -9.41
N ARG A 68 -14.32 10.73 -8.23
CA ARG A 68 -12.98 10.19 -8.00
C ARG A 68 -13.02 8.66 -8.01
N GLN A 69 -12.08 8.03 -8.70
CA GLN A 69 -11.93 6.56 -8.69
C GLN A 69 -11.81 6.00 -7.25
N ALA A 70 -11.19 6.79 -6.34
CA ALA A 70 -11.03 6.43 -4.94
C ALA A 70 -12.36 6.16 -4.22
N THR A 71 -13.49 6.72 -4.69
CA THR A 71 -14.84 6.44 -4.17
C THR A 71 -15.15 4.93 -4.17
N PHE A 72 -14.64 4.19 -5.14
CA PHE A 72 -14.84 2.74 -5.24
C PHE A 72 -13.67 1.92 -4.71
N ARG A 73 -12.43 2.41 -4.81
CA ARG A 73 -11.21 1.64 -4.57
C ARG A 73 -10.49 1.94 -3.24
N SER A 74 -10.88 2.97 -2.51
CA SER A 74 -10.24 3.33 -1.25
C SER A 74 -11.10 2.95 -0.04
N ALA A 75 -10.48 2.35 0.97
CA ALA A 75 -11.16 2.07 2.25
C ALA A 75 -11.52 3.35 3.02
N GLN A 76 -10.77 4.43 2.80
CA GLN A 76 -10.94 5.71 3.52
C GLN A 76 -11.85 6.71 2.80
N ASN A 77 -12.30 6.40 1.57
CA ASN A 77 -13.14 7.26 0.75
C ASN A 77 -14.29 6.44 0.18
N GLY A 78 -15.49 6.99 0.19
CA GLY A 78 -16.69 6.41 -0.40
C GLY A 78 -17.30 5.24 0.39
N ALA A 79 -16.86 4.96 1.61
CA ALA A 79 -17.43 3.87 2.40
C ALA A 79 -18.92 4.07 2.66
N GLY A 80 -19.35 5.28 3.01
CA GLY A 80 -20.76 5.62 3.17
C GLY A 80 -21.54 5.56 1.85
N PHE A 81 -20.93 6.00 0.74
CA PHE A 81 -21.54 5.96 -0.60
C PHE A 81 -21.74 4.51 -1.08
N ARG A 82 -20.80 3.61 -0.84
CA ARG A 82 -20.88 2.19 -1.24
C ARG A 82 -21.88 1.35 -0.45
N ARG A 83 -22.64 1.96 0.48
CA ARG A 83 -23.82 1.32 1.07
C ARG A 83 -25.03 1.35 0.15
N PHE A 84 -24.97 2.15 -0.93
CA PHE A 84 -25.99 2.30 -1.97
C PHE A 84 -27.37 2.68 -1.42
N ARG A 85 -27.36 3.41 -0.28
CA ARG A 85 -28.53 3.85 0.44
C ARG A 85 -28.28 5.21 1.07
N LEU A 86 -29.24 6.11 0.97
CA LEU A 86 -29.32 7.38 1.68
C LEU A 86 -30.15 7.19 2.95
N ASP A 87 -29.54 7.35 4.14
CA ASP A 87 -30.17 6.96 5.40
C ASP A 87 -31.42 7.82 5.72
N GLY A 88 -31.33 9.15 5.72
CA GLY A 88 -32.42 10.04 6.06
C GLY A 88 -33.62 9.90 5.13
N PRO A 89 -33.46 10.00 3.81
CA PRO A 89 -34.57 9.78 2.86
C PRO A 89 -35.02 8.33 2.76
N GLY A 90 -34.23 7.36 3.25
CA GLY A 90 -34.54 5.94 3.11
C GLY A 90 -34.49 5.44 1.66
N LEU A 91 -33.69 6.11 0.81
CA LEU A 91 -33.65 5.93 -0.63
C LEU A 91 -32.50 5.02 -1.03
N ASP A 92 -32.80 3.96 -1.79
CA ASP A 92 -31.79 3.10 -2.38
C ASP A 92 -31.38 3.63 -3.78
N PHE A 93 -30.13 3.35 -4.18
CA PHE A 93 -29.66 3.66 -5.53
C PHE A 93 -28.74 2.55 -6.07
N ARG A 94 -28.69 2.44 -7.38
CA ARG A 94 -27.89 1.44 -8.07
C ARG A 94 -26.85 2.10 -8.96
N VAL A 95 -25.60 1.71 -8.85
CA VAL A 95 -24.58 1.97 -9.88
C VAL A 95 -24.80 0.98 -11.01
N LEU A 96 -25.07 1.47 -12.20
CA LEU A 96 -25.35 0.68 -13.40
C LEU A 96 -24.08 0.36 -14.17
N GLU A 97 -23.17 1.33 -14.27
CA GLU A 97 -21.94 1.23 -15.06
C GLU A 97 -20.90 2.22 -14.55
N VAL A 98 -19.61 1.85 -14.68
CA VAL A 98 -18.47 2.72 -14.37
C VAL A 98 -17.49 2.73 -15.54
N GLU A 99 -17.23 3.92 -16.08
CA GLU A 99 -16.18 4.20 -17.06
C GLU A 99 -14.96 4.75 -16.34
N ASP A 100 -13.95 3.92 -16.11
CA ASP A 100 -12.73 4.29 -15.38
C ASP A 100 -11.76 5.02 -16.32
N LEU A 101 -11.63 6.32 -16.12
CA LEU A 101 -10.80 7.24 -16.90
C LEU A 101 -9.43 7.48 -16.24
N GLY A 102 -9.11 6.79 -15.16
CA GLY A 102 -7.89 7.01 -14.36
C GLY A 102 -6.59 6.88 -15.18
N ARG A 103 -6.57 6.02 -16.20
CA ARG A 103 -5.39 5.80 -17.06
C ARG A 103 -5.30 6.75 -18.26
N ILE A 104 -6.37 7.44 -18.61
CA ILE A 104 -6.35 8.44 -19.72
C ILE A 104 -6.13 9.86 -19.20
N ARG A 105 -6.42 10.14 -17.92
CA ARG A 105 -6.29 11.46 -17.28
C ARG A 105 -6.90 12.56 -18.14
N PRO A 106 -8.23 12.65 -18.23
CA PRO A 106 -8.94 13.47 -19.20
C PRO A 106 -8.76 14.98 -18.97
N PHE A 107 -8.32 15.40 -17.79
CA PHE A 107 -8.15 16.81 -17.43
C PHE A 107 -6.67 17.19 -17.33
N ASP A 108 -6.30 18.30 -17.98
CA ASP A 108 -4.93 18.82 -17.89
C ASP A 108 -4.62 19.36 -16.49
N GLY A 109 -3.39 19.10 -16.02
CA GLY A 109 -2.92 19.53 -14.70
C GLY A 109 -3.49 18.74 -13.50
N ILE A 110 -4.46 17.84 -13.73
CA ILE A 110 -5.08 17.03 -12.68
C ILE A 110 -4.52 15.61 -12.71
N CYS A 111 -3.87 15.21 -11.60
CA CYS A 111 -3.34 13.86 -11.41
C CYS A 111 -4.31 12.89 -10.74
N THR A 112 -5.44 13.38 -10.24
CA THR A 112 -6.44 12.56 -9.55
C THR A 112 -7.15 11.62 -10.54
N PRO A 113 -7.11 10.29 -10.33
CA PRO A 113 -7.86 9.34 -11.15
C PRO A 113 -9.37 9.54 -10.95
N VAL A 114 -10.11 9.55 -12.06
CA VAL A 114 -11.56 9.76 -12.08
C VAL A 114 -12.29 8.67 -12.85
N ALA A 115 -13.58 8.54 -12.59
CA ALA A 115 -14.49 7.65 -13.31
C ALA A 115 -15.80 8.36 -13.62
N LEU A 116 -16.37 8.12 -14.79
CA LEU A 116 -17.74 8.49 -15.11
C LEU A 116 -18.65 7.38 -14.62
N VAL A 117 -19.65 7.71 -13.83
CA VAL A 117 -20.53 6.74 -13.15
C VAL A 117 -21.96 7.00 -13.56
N LEU A 118 -22.65 5.94 -14.00
CA LEU A 118 -24.07 5.96 -14.27
C LEU A 118 -24.83 5.34 -13.09
N ILE A 119 -25.77 6.09 -12.53
CA ILE A 119 -26.49 5.74 -11.31
C ILE A 119 -28.00 5.85 -11.57
N GLN A 120 -28.78 4.91 -11.01
CA GLN A 120 -30.24 4.92 -11.04
C GLN A 120 -30.77 5.13 -9.62
N ARG A 121 -31.70 6.06 -9.47
CA ARG A 121 -32.46 6.33 -8.23
C ARG A 121 -33.53 5.23 -8.00
N ASP A 122 -33.81 4.94 -6.73
CA ASP A 122 -34.85 3.99 -6.28
C ASP A 122 -34.69 2.57 -6.90
N ALA A 123 -33.44 2.11 -6.95
CA ALA A 123 -33.11 0.79 -7.44
C ALA A 123 -32.18 0.08 -6.46
N ARG A 124 -32.44 -1.18 -6.16
CA ARG A 124 -31.55 -2.01 -5.35
C ARG A 124 -30.26 -2.27 -6.09
N HIS A 125 -29.13 -2.02 -5.43
CA HIS A 125 -27.82 -2.29 -6.02
C HIS A 125 -27.56 -3.80 -6.22
N VAL A 126 -26.92 -4.16 -7.32
CA VAL A 126 -26.59 -5.54 -7.69
C VAL A 126 -25.16 -5.62 -8.19
N PHE A 127 -24.42 -6.62 -7.74
CA PHE A 127 -23.12 -7.01 -8.27
C PHE A 127 -23.20 -8.24 -9.17
N PRO A 128 -22.24 -8.41 -10.09
CA PRO A 128 -21.15 -7.50 -10.42
C PRO A 128 -21.62 -6.29 -11.24
N VAL A 129 -20.90 -5.16 -11.10
CA VAL A 129 -21.15 -3.94 -11.87
C VAL A 129 -20.32 -3.95 -13.15
N PRO A 130 -20.88 -3.65 -14.33
CA PRO A 130 -20.10 -3.38 -15.54
C PRO A 130 -19.08 -2.27 -15.29
N TYR A 131 -17.83 -2.56 -15.60
CA TYR A 131 -16.70 -1.66 -15.32
C TYR A 131 -15.78 -1.63 -16.53
N ARG A 132 -15.52 -0.46 -17.11
CA ARG A 132 -14.71 -0.33 -18.31
C ARG A 132 -13.47 0.52 -18.05
N HIS A 133 -12.29 -0.05 -18.26
CA HIS A 133 -11.04 0.69 -18.18
C HIS A 133 -10.69 1.34 -19.50
N TRP A 134 -10.43 2.65 -19.48
CA TRP A 134 -9.98 3.43 -20.61
C TRP A 134 -8.47 3.66 -20.53
N GLN A 135 -7.75 3.29 -21.59
CA GLN A 135 -6.30 3.44 -21.68
C GLN A 135 -5.95 4.30 -22.89
N ALA A 136 -5.05 5.28 -22.69
CA ALA A 136 -4.55 6.10 -23.77
C ALA A 136 -3.54 5.32 -24.63
N LYS A 137 -3.75 5.35 -25.95
CA LYS A 137 -2.77 4.94 -26.97
C LYS A 137 -1.89 6.13 -27.40
N PRO A 138 -0.77 5.89 -28.10
CA PRO A 138 0.01 6.97 -28.73
C PRO A 138 -0.89 7.87 -29.57
N GLY A 139 -0.70 9.19 -29.45
CA GLY A 139 -1.52 10.19 -30.15
C GLY A 139 -2.75 10.70 -29.40
N PHE A 140 -3.21 10.03 -28.31
CA PHE A 140 -4.38 10.44 -27.54
C PHE A 140 -4.37 11.92 -27.13
N ARG A 141 -3.27 12.40 -26.52
CA ARG A 141 -3.14 13.79 -26.08
C ARG A 141 -3.29 14.80 -27.22
N ARG A 142 -2.75 14.46 -28.40
CA ARG A 142 -2.88 15.31 -29.59
C ARG A 142 -4.32 15.33 -30.09
N ALA A 143 -4.97 14.17 -30.13
CA ALA A 143 -6.36 14.05 -30.57
C ALA A 143 -7.33 14.82 -29.68
N VAL A 144 -7.19 14.72 -28.36
CA VAL A 144 -8.05 15.44 -27.38
C VAL A 144 -7.86 16.96 -27.43
N ARG A 145 -6.64 17.44 -27.75
CA ARG A 145 -6.32 18.89 -27.82
C ARG A 145 -6.65 19.51 -29.17
N SER A 146 -7.11 18.74 -30.13
CA SER A 146 -7.55 19.32 -31.40
C SER A 146 -8.76 20.23 -31.19
N PRO A 147 -8.81 21.42 -31.79
CA PRO A 147 -9.98 22.31 -31.72
C PRO A 147 -11.28 21.62 -32.19
N ASP A 148 -11.16 20.69 -33.13
CA ASP A 148 -12.27 19.94 -33.71
C ASP A 148 -12.45 18.55 -33.07
N ALA A 149 -11.95 18.36 -31.81
CA ALA A 149 -12.03 17.07 -31.15
C ALA A 149 -13.47 16.63 -30.91
N THR A 150 -13.82 15.49 -31.43
CA THR A 150 -15.08 14.78 -31.17
C THR A 150 -14.79 13.42 -30.52
N ILE A 151 -15.80 12.81 -29.93
CA ILE A 151 -15.65 11.44 -29.41
C ILE A 151 -15.17 10.52 -30.53
N ALA A 152 -15.76 10.61 -31.71
CA ALA A 152 -15.41 9.78 -32.87
C ALA A 152 -13.94 9.94 -33.27
N SER A 153 -13.38 11.16 -33.24
CA SER A 153 -12.00 11.42 -33.61
C SER A 153 -10.99 10.99 -32.52
N VAL A 154 -11.41 10.88 -31.26
CA VAL A 154 -10.57 10.49 -30.12
C VAL A 154 -10.58 8.98 -29.86
N LEU A 155 -11.70 8.30 -30.07
CA LEU A 155 -11.87 6.86 -29.82
C LEU A 155 -10.79 5.96 -30.45
N PRO A 156 -10.28 6.19 -31.68
CA PRO A 156 -9.18 5.38 -32.24
C PRO A 156 -7.90 5.37 -31.40
N PHE A 157 -7.68 6.44 -30.61
CA PHE A 157 -6.54 6.61 -29.72
C PHE A 157 -6.79 6.12 -28.28
N VAL A 158 -7.88 5.40 -28.06
CA VAL A 158 -8.24 4.80 -26.79
C VAL A 158 -8.34 3.29 -26.93
N ARG A 159 -7.89 2.56 -25.93
CA ARG A 159 -8.20 1.15 -25.72
C ARG A 159 -9.19 1.05 -24.56
N MET A 160 -10.27 0.36 -24.76
CA MET A 160 -11.27 0.06 -23.74
C MET A 160 -11.17 -1.42 -23.36
N GLU A 161 -11.09 -1.71 -22.07
CA GLU A 161 -11.09 -3.07 -21.53
C GLU A 161 -12.35 -3.28 -20.69
N ASN A 162 -13.21 -4.19 -21.14
CA ASN A 162 -14.42 -4.56 -20.42
C ASN A 162 -14.06 -5.44 -19.23
N MET A 163 -14.53 -5.05 -18.07
CA MET A 163 -14.34 -5.71 -16.79
C MET A 163 -15.67 -5.75 -16.04
N THR A 164 -15.69 -6.48 -14.95
CA THR A 164 -16.71 -6.37 -13.91
C THR A 164 -16.06 -5.95 -12.59
N ALA A 165 -16.81 -5.23 -11.78
CA ALA A 165 -16.38 -4.85 -10.42
C ALA A 165 -17.31 -5.47 -9.38
N ALA A 166 -16.72 -5.93 -8.28
CA ALA A 166 -17.41 -6.51 -7.14
C ALA A 166 -16.72 -6.09 -5.84
N PRO A 167 -17.40 -6.18 -4.66
CA PRO A 167 -16.78 -5.89 -3.39
C PRO A 167 -15.65 -6.90 -3.08
N ALA A 168 -14.56 -6.42 -2.47
CA ALA A 168 -13.45 -7.26 -2.04
C ALA A 168 -13.86 -8.28 -0.96
N HIS A 169 -14.84 -7.91 -0.12
CA HIS A 169 -15.46 -8.80 0.87
C HIS A 169 -16.91 -9.01 0.47
N ARG A 170 -17.26 -10.23 0.09
CA ARG A 170 -18.61 -10.56 -0.42
C ARG A 170 -19.73 -10.26 0.57
N ASP A 171 -19.45 -10.47 1.85
CA ASP A 171 -20.41 -10.24 2.94
C ASP A 171 -20.56 -8.76 3.33
N ASP A 172 -19.68 -7.90 2.77
CA ASP A 172 -19.71 -6.45 2.96
C ASP A 172 -19.81 -5.72 1.62
N PRO A 173 -21.02 -5.44 1.11
CA PRO A 173 -21.23 -4.66 -0.12
C PRO A 173 -20.59 -3.28 -0.09
N GLY A 174 -20.39 -2.70 1.11
CA GLY A 174 -19.71 -1.41 1.33
C GLY A 174 -18.19 -1.48 1.23
N SER A 175 -17.60 -2.68 1.15
CA SER A 175 -16.15 -2.84 1.00
C SER A 175 -15.66 -2.24 -0.33
N VAL A 176 -14.35 -2.05 -0.46
CA VAL A 176 -13.73 -1.53 -1.68
C VAL A 176 -13.98 -2.48 -2.85
N TRP A 177 -14.09 -1.91 -4.05
CA TRP A 177 -14.30 -2.71 -5.25
C TRP A 177 -12.99 -3.22 -5.85
N VAL A 178 -13.05 -4.44 -6.33
CA VAL A 178 -12.04 -5.06 -7.19
C VAL A 178 -12.63 -5.18 -8.58
N SER A 179 -11.90 -4.69 -9.59
CA SER A 179 -12.32 -4.81 -10.99
C SER A 179 -11.38 -5.76 -11.74
N ALA A 180 -11.97 -6.71 -12.46
CA ALA A 180 -11.23 -7.71 -13.22
C ALA A 180 -11.99 -8.16 -14.47
N PRO A 181 -11.30 -8.70 -15.49
CA PRO A 181 -11.94 -9.42 -16.59
C PRO A 181 -12.80 -10.58 -16.07
N ASN A 182 -13.92 -10.85 -16.75
CA ASN A 182 -14.89 -11.87 -16.32
C ASN A 182 -14.25 -13.25 -16.09
N GLY A 183 -13.26 -13.65 -16.90
CA GLY A 183 -12.57 -14.93 -16.75
C GLY A 183 -11.74 -15.08 -15.46
N LEU A 184 -11.54 -14.02 -14.69
CA LEU A 184 -10.82 -14.08 -13.40
C LEU A 184 -11.74 -14.24 -12.19
N ALA A 185 -13.05 -14.28 -12.36
CA ALA A 185 -13.98 -14.41 -11.25
C ALA A 185 -13.66 -15.61 -10.33
N PRO A 186 -13.39 -16.83 -10.82
CA PRO A 186 -13.05 -17.97 -9.95
C PRO A 186 -11.76 -17.73 -9.13
N VAL A 187 -10.76 -17.08 -9.73
CA VAL A 187 -9.49 -16.76 -9.07
C VAL A 187 -9.70 -15.74 -7.96
N LEU A 188 -10.44 -14.66 -8.23
CA LEU A 188 -10.77 -13.65 -7.22
C LEU A 188 -11.61 -14.23 -6.09
N ASP A 189 -12.56 -15.10 -6.43
CA ASP A 189 -13.42 -15.77 -5.47
C ASP A 189 -12.65 -16.65 -4.47
N ALA A 190 -11.60 -17.31 -4.93
CA ALA A 190 -10.75 -18.16 -4.10
C ALA A 190 -9.74 -17.35 -3.25
N LEU A 191 -9.26 -16.21 -3.79
CA LEU A 191 -8.14 -15.47 -3.22
C LEU A 191 -8.54 -14.23 -2.41
N LEU A 192 -9.76 -13.69 -2.58
CA LEU A 192 -10.23 -12.55 -1.79
C LEU A 192 -10.85 -13.04 -0.48
N GLY A 193 -10.57 -12.32 0.62
CA GLY A 193 -11.08 -12.65 1.94
C GLY A 193 -10.24 -12.04 3.06
N SER A 194 -10.04 -12.81 4.12
CA SER A 194 -9.27 -12.40 5.30
C SER A 194 -8.11 -13.34 5.56
N ASN A 195 -7.15 -12.88 6.36
CA ASN A 195 -6.01 -13.68 6.81
C ASN A 195 -5.55 -13.23 8.21
N PRO A 196 -4.73 -14.04 8.92
CA PRO A 196 -4.25 -13.73 10.26
C PRO A 196 -3.02 -12.80 10.26
N TYR A 197 -2.43 -12.50 9.12
CA TYR A 197 -1.16 -11.79 9.01
C TYR A 197 -1.34 -10.28 9.09
N GLN A 198 -0.41 -9.60 9.77
CA GLN A 198 -0.44 -8.16 9.92
C GLN A 198 0.76 -7.51 9.24
N ALA A 199 0.53 -6.80 8.16
CA ALA A 199 1.58 -6.04 7.47
C ALA A 199 1.89 -4.73 8.19
N ARG A 200 3.16 -4.35 8.19
CA ARG A 200 3.70 -3.14 8.81
C ARG A 200 4.54 -2.35 7.81
N THR A 201 4.59 -1.05 8.00
CA THR A 201 5.52 -0.18 7.27
C THR A 201 6.84 -0.16 8.02
N GLY A 202 7.96 -0.17 7.31
CA GLY A 202 9.28 -0.10 7.92
C GLY A 202 9.56 1.22 8.63
N VAL A 203 10.73 1.29 9.25
CA VAL A 203 11.16 2.37 10.12
C VAL A 203 11.10 3.72 9.42
N PHE A 204 10.52 4.71 10.08
CA PHE A 204 10.41 6.07 9.57
C PHE A 204 11.20 7.07 10.45
N THR A 205 12.11 7.78 9.80
CA THR A 205 13.01 8.73 10.46
C THR A 205 12.39 10.12 10.72
N GLY A 206 11.11 10.33 10.34
CA GLY A 206 10.51 11.68 10.35
C GLY A 206 11.13 12.61 9.30
N GLY A 207 11.65 12.04 8.19
CA GLY A 207 12.32 12.77 7.12
C GLY A 207 13.80 13.09 7.38
N ALA A 208 14.38 12.63 8.50
CA ALA A 208 15.78 12.85 8.87
C ALA A 208 16.71 11.74 8.33
N ASN A 209 16.46 11.23 7.13
CA ASN A 209 17.29 10.17 6.52
C ASN A 209 18.78 10.56 6.47
N ALA A 210 19.07 11.85 6.25
CA ALA A 210 20.44 12.38 6.26
C ALA A 210 21.20 12.18 7.58
N VAL A 211 20.51 11.89 8.68
CA VAL A 211 21.13 11.65 9.99
C VAL A 211 21.23 10.16 10.29
N TYR A 212 20.16 9.43 9.99
CA TYR A 212 20.04 8.03 10.42
C TYR A 212 20.55 7.00 9.38
N GLN A 213 20.67 7.39 8.10
CA GLN A 213 21.25 6.50 7.09
C GLN A 213 22.75 6.72 7.01
N LEU A 214 23.50 5.63 7.13
CA LEU A 214 24.94 5.63 7.28
C LEU A 214 25.64 4.82 6.19
N GLN A 215 26.90 5.20 5.93
CA GLN A 215 27.90 4.36 5.29
C GLN A 215 28.95 4.01 6.33
N ILE A 216 29.20 2.72 6.57
CA ILE A 216 30.34 2.28 7.39
C ILE A 216 31.59 2.37 6.51
N LEU A 217 32.60 3.00 7.02
CA LEU A 217 33.91 3.14 6.36
C LEU A 217 34.86 2.03 6.83
N GLU A 218 34.91 1.78 8.13
CA GLU A 218 35.76 0.75 8.74
C GLU A 218 35.23 0.39 10.14
N ARG A 219 35.70 -0.72 10.67
CA ARG A 219 35.52 -1.12 12.06
C ARG A 219 36.87 -1.13 12.76
N THR A 220 36.99 -0.38 13.85
CA THR A 220 38.20 -0.31 14.67
C THR A 220 37.89 -0.78 16.08
N GLY A 221 38.27 -2.03 16.37
CA GLY A 221 37.95 -2.63 17.68
C GLY A 221 36.45 -2.70 17.94
N ASN A 222 35.98 -1.98 18.94
CA ASN A 222 34.56 -1.96 19.35
C ASN A 222 33.80 -0.74 18.83
N ALA A 223 34.35 0.01 17.87
CA ALA A 223 33.73 1.17 17.26
C ALA A 223 33.61 1.02 15.74
N LEU A 224 32.60 1.63 15.15
CA LEU A 224 32.39 1.78 13.72
C LEU A 224 32.70 3.21 13.31
N ARG A 225 33.60 3.42 12.40
CA ARG A 225 33.78 4.71 11.75
C ARG A 225 32.78 4.83 10.60
N VAL A 226 31.89 5.80 10.71
CA VAL A 226 30.77 5.97 9.77
C VAL A 226 30.74 7.37 9.21
N THR A 227 30.09 7.52 8.04
CA THR A 227 29.64 8.82 7.51
C THR A 227 28.13 8.77 7.24
N ASN A 228 27.43 9.87 7.52
CA ASN A 228 26.00 9.95 7.22
C ASN A 228 25.75 10.22 5.73
N LEU A 229 24.64 9.69 5.19
CA LEU A 229 24.28 9.85 3.78
C LEU A 229 23.55 11.18 3.53
N ALA A 230 24.21 12.29 3.84
CA ALA A 230 23.64 13.64 3.82
C ALA A 230 23.18 14.09 2.42
N GLU A 231 23.93 13.75 1.36
CA GLU A 231 23.67 14.21 -0.01
C GLU A 231 22.40 13.62 -0.63
N LYS A 232 22.08 12.37 -0.32
CA LYS A 232 20.95 11.62 -0.90
C LYS A 232 19.61 11.98 -0.28
N ALA A 233 19.60 12.69 0.84
CA ALA A 233 18.37 12.97 1.58
C ALA A 233 17.67 14.26 1.09
N ARG A 234 16.33 14.24 1.08
CA ARG A 234 15.50 15.40 0.75
C ARG A 234 15.70 16.55 1.77
N ARG A 235 15.72 16.20 3.07
CA ARG A 235 16.06 17.15 4.14
C ARG A 235 17.55 17.08 4.37
N LYS A 236 18.24 18.17 4.08
CA LYS A 236 19.70 18.25 4.19
C LYS A 236 20.16 18.29 5.65
N ALA A 237 21.31 17.69 5.90
CA ALA A 237 22.06 17.78 7.14
C ALA A 237 23.54 17.94 6.80
N PRO A 238 24.37 18.48 7.71
CA PRO A 238 25.83 18.46 7.53
C PRO A 238 26.36 17.05 7.31
N ALA A 239 27.33 16.91 6.43
CA ALA A 239 28.09 15.67 6.29
C ALA A 239 29.03 15.54 7.51
N VAL A 240 28.95 14.41 8.20
CA VAL A 240 29.72 14.15 9.44
C VAL A 240 30.30 12.76 9.38
N THR A 241 31.61 12.66 9.61
CA THR A 241 32.27 11.38 9.92
C THR A 241 32.42 11.28 11.44
N ALA A 242 32.02 10.14 12.00
CA ALA A 242 32.03 9.89 13.44
C ALA A 242 32.32 8.43 13.76
N GLU A 243 32.63 8.15 14.99
CA GLU A 243 32.67 6.80 15.55
C GLU A 243 31.38 6.52 16.30
N LEU A 244 30.83 5.32 16.15
CA LEU A 244 29.60 4.84 16.79
C LEU A 244 29.84 3.45 17.39
N GLU A 245 29.10 3.11 18.43
CA GLU A 245 29.00 1.74 18.90
C GLU A 245 28.17 0.91 17.89
N PRO A 246 28.53 -0.38 17.64
CA PRO A 246 27.82 -1.23 16.67
C PRO A 246 26.37 -1.56 17.06
N THR A 247 26.05 -1.52 18.35
CA THR A 247 24.81 -2.04 18.95
C THR A 247 23.52 -1.51 18.32
N CYS A 248 23.51 -0.22 17.91
CA CYS A 248 22.32 0.41 17.29
C CYS A 248 22.42 0.56 15.77
N VAL A 249 23.38 -0.10 15.13
CA VAL A 249 23.60 0.00 13.68
C VAL A 249 23.16 -1.30 13.00
N TYR A 250 22.30 -1.19 12.01
CA TYR A 250 21.69 -2.31 11.32
C TYR A 250 21.79 -2.15 9.80
N PRO A 251 21.96 -3.22 9.01
CA PRO A 251 21.82 -3.13 7.55
C PRO A 251 20.45 -2.59 7.18
N LEU A 252 20.40 -1.60 6.31
CA LEU A 252 19.17 -0.93 5.89
C LEU A 252 18.64 -1.57 4.61
N ILE A 253 17.36 -1.90 4.60
CA ILE A 253 16.65 -2.33 3.39
C ILE A 253 15.72 -1.22 2.93
N GLN A 254 16.00 -0.69 1.74
CA GLN A 254 15.16 0.30 1.06
C GLN A 254 14.32 -0.37 -0.03
N GLY A 255 13.29 0.33 -0.56
CA GLY A 255 12.48 -0.22 -1.64
C GLY A 255 13.29 -0.62 -2.88
N SER A 256 14.36 0.10 -3.21
CA SER A 256 15.27 -0.24 -4.32
C SER A 256 16.13 -1.50 -4.10
N ASP A 257 16.24 -1.94 -2.87
CA ASP A 257 17.08 -3.07 -2.46
C ASP A 257 16.33 -4.41 -2.52
N LEU A 258 15.01 -4.35 -2.80
CA LEU A 258 14.16 -5.52 -3.00
C LEU A 258 13.93 -5.78 -4.48
N SER A 259 14.10 -7.01 -4.90
CA SER A 259 13.59 -7.56 -6.15
C SER A 259 12.95 -8.92 -5.89
N GLN A 260 12.32 -9.52 -6.89
CA GLN A 260 11.69 -10.83 -6.68
C GLN A 260 12.70 -11.83 -6.15
N TRP A 261 12.43 -12.35 -4.95
CA TRP A 261 13.27 -13.33 -4.25
C TRP A 261 14.72 -12.90 -3.98
N ASN A 262 15.00 -11.60 -4.01
CA ASN A 262 16.35 -11.10 -3.77
C ASN A 262 16.31 -9.81 -2.94
N VAL A 263 17.20 -9.76 -1.94
CA VAL A 263 17.37 -8.63 -1.02
C VAL A 263 18.84 -8.29 -0.92
N ARG A 264 19.18 -6.98 -1.04
CA ARG A 264 20.54 -6.49 -0.89
C ARG A 264 20.56 -5.26 -0.01
N SER A 265 21.42 -5.19 0.98
CA SER A 265 21.69 -3.97 1.73
C SER A 265 22.85 -3.20 1.11
N ARG A 266 22.73 -1.85 1.07
CA ARG A 266 23.78 -0.96 0.53
C ARG A 266 24.14 0.17 1.48
N ALA A 267 23.47 0.23 2.60
CA ALA A 267 23.63 1.26 3.62
C ALA A 267 23.24 0.69 4.98
N TRP A 268 23.46 1.46 6.03
CA TRP A 268 23.10 1.09 7.38
C TRP A 268 22.14 2.10 7.98
N LEU A 269 21.33 1.65 8.92
CA LEU A 269 20.38 2.46 9.68
C LEU A 269 20.87 2.54 11.14
N LEU A 270 20.98 3.74 11.64
CA LEU A 270 21.10 3.99 13.07
C LEU A 270 19.72 3.91 13.70
N CYS A 271 19.48 2.93 14.56
CA CYS A 271 18.19 2.68 15.20
C CYS A 271 18.35 2.55 16.71
N PRO A 272 18.15 3.63 17.48
CA PRO A 272 18.30 3.63 18.94
C PRO A 272 17.06 3.04 19.64
N HIS A 273 16.56 1.92 19.13
CA HIS A 273 15.46 1.14 19.67
C HIS A 273 15.86 -0.34 19.71
N THR A 274 15.21 -1.12 20.57
CA THR A 274 15.36 -2.57 20.67
C THR A 274 13.99 -3.25 20.70
N ALA A 275 13.97 -4.57 20.65
CA ALA A 275 12.73 -5.33 20.79
C ALA A 275 12.07 -5.11 22.17
N GLU A 276 12.88 -4.95 23.21
CA GLU A 276 12.47 -4.74 24.60
C GLU A 276 11.89 -3.34 24.82
N THR A 277 12.48 -2.32 24.19
CA THR A 277 11.99 -0.93 24.31
C THR A 277 10.71 -0.68 23.52
N LYS A 278 10.35 -1.58 22.61
CA LYS A 278 9.13 -1.53 21.78
C LYS A 278 9.06 -0.24 20.95
N ILE A 279 8.04 0.59 21.22
CA ILE A 279 7.84 1.87 20.52
C ILE A 279 8.74 2.99 21.03
N TYR A 280 9.33 2.84 22.22
CA TYR A 280 10.21 3.84 22.81
C TYR A 280 11.66 3.59 22.36
N PRO A 281 12.48 4.64 22.20
CA PRO A 281 13.91 4.47 22.06
C PRO A 281 14.55 4.09 23.40
N LEU A 282 15.84 3.80 23.38
CA LEU A 282 16.63 3.65 24.61
C LEU A 282 16.44 4.86 25.52
N ALA A 283 16.33 4.64 26.84
CA ALA A 283 16.22 5.74 27.80
C ALA A 283 17.48 6.63 27.75
N GLU A 284 17.32 7.95 27.88
CA GLU A 284 18.41 8.87 27.62
C GLU A 284 19.61 8.66 28.59
N ALA A 285 19.34 8.29 29.84
CA ALA A 285 20.39 8.01 30.82
C ALA A 285 21.25 6.81 30.40
N ASP A 286 20.58 5.69 30.06
CA ASP A 286 21.23 4.46 29.64
C ASP A 286 21.95 4.66 28.29
N PHE A 287 21.32 5.42 27.37
CA PHE A 287 21.90 5.72 26.07
C PHE A 287 23.20 6.55 26.18
N ARG A 288 23.26 7.51 27.10
CA ARG A 288 24.49 8.28 27.37
C ARG A 288 25.58 7.46 28.02
N GLN A 289 25.20 6.56 28.90
CA GLN A 289 26.16 5.73 29.67
C GLN A 289 26.73 4.61 28.78
N ASP A 290 25.85 3.87 28.08
CA ASP A 290 26.24 2.63 27.42
C ASP A 290 26.69 2.85 25.98
N LEU A 291 26.18 3.92 25.32
CA LEU A 291 26.45 4.24 23.91
C LEU A 291 26.81 5.73 23.73
N PRO A 292 27.86 6.22 24.41
CA PRO A 292 28.23 7.64 24.47
C PRO A 292 28.61 8.21 23.08
N LEU A 293 29.27 7.44 22.22
CA LEU A 293 29.66 7.90 20.87
C LEU A 293 28.43 8.13 20.01
N THR A 294 27.49 7.18 20.03
CA THR A 294 26.22 7.25 19.27
C THR A 294 25.34 8.38 19.77
N TYR A 295 25.26 8.57 21.10
CA TYR A 295 24.54 9.69 21.70
C TYR A 295 25.14 11.04 21.29
N ALA A 296 26.46 11.16 21.37
CA ALA A 296 27.18 12.37 20.97
C ALA A 296 26.99 12.70 19.50
N TYR A 297 26.98 11.68 18.62
CA TYR A 297 26.68 11.85 17.21
C TYR A 297 25.27 12.42 17.00
N LEU A 298 24.23 11.84 17.59
CA LEU A 298 22.85 12.30 17.44
C LEU A 298 22.63 13.70 18.02
N THR A 299 23.33 14.04 19.11
CA THR A 299 23.25 15.37 19.74
C THR A 299 23.72 16.48 18.80
N ARG A 300 24.65 16.22 17.87
CA ARG A 300 25.09 17.20 16.86
C ARG A 300 23.93 17.63 15.92
N PHE A 301 22.89 16.82 15.83
CA PHE A 301 21.73 17.09 14.97
C PHE A 301 20.45 17.39 15.77
N ARG A 302 20.56 17.71 17.07
CA ARG A 302 19.41 17.89 17.97
C ARG A 302 18.37 18.85 17.39
N ASP A 303 18.74 20.05 16.96
CA ASP A 303 17.83 21.06 16.44
C ASP A 303 17.08 20.56 15.18
N LEU A 304 17.78 19.82 14.31
CA LEU A 304 17.19 19.20 13.14
C LEU A 304 16.18 18.10 13.55
N LEU A 305 16.52 17.29 14.54
CA LEU A 305 15.71 16.17 14.98
C LEU A 305 14.47 16.61 15.78
N GLU A 306 14.55 17.66 16.57
CA GLU A 306 13.42 18.25 17.32
C GLU A 306 12.39 18.91 16.38
N THR A 307 12.85 19.47 15.25
CA THR A 307 11.97 20.12 14.26
C THR A 307 11.43 19.19 13.18
N ARG A 308 11.54 17.85 13.35
CA ARG A 308 10.98 16.87 12.42
C ARG A 308 9.47 16.95 12.36
N LYS A 309 8.93 16.68 11.16
CA LYS A 309 7.48 16.59 10.90
C LYS A 309 7.04 15.13 10.72
N GLY A 310 5.73 14.89 10.81
CA GLY A 310 5.17 13.54 10.59
C GLY A 310 4.88 12.79 11.89
N PHE A 311 5.16 13.40 13.04
CA PHE A 311 4.73 12.91 14.35
C PHE A 311 3.38 13.50 14.71
N ALA A 312 2.45 12.70 15.18
CA ALA A 312 1.11 13.13 15.57
C ALA A 312 0.63 12.38 16.82
N GLY A 313 -0.20 13.02 17.62
CA GLY A 313 -0.76 12.41 18.83
C GLY A 313 0.34 11.90 19.77
N TRP A 314 0.24 10.64 20.18
CA TRP A 314 1.18 9.99 21.09
C TRP A 314 2.63 9.90 20.57
N GLU A 315 2.80 9.81 19.24
CA GLU A 315 4.14 9.78 18.63
C GLU A 315 4.89 11.10 18.85
N ARG A 316 4.16 12.23 18.85
CA ARG A 316 4.75 13.54 19.15
C ARG A 316 5.24 13.63 20.60
N ALA A 317 4.50 13.08 21.54
CA ALA A 317 4.92 13.04 22.95
C ALA A 317 6.22 12.21 23.14
N ILE A 318 6.38 11.12 22.38
CA ILE A 318 7.64 10.36 22.38
C ILE A 318 8.79 11.20 21.80
N GLN A 319 8.58 11.89 20.69
CA GLN A 319 9.61 12.73 20.06
C GLN A 319 10.01 13.91 20.94
N GLU A 320 9.07 14.55 21.60
CA GLU A 320 9.33 15.67 22.53
C GLU A 320 10.17 15.23 23.74
N ARG A 321 9.96 13.99 24.21
CA ARG A 321 10.75 13.40 25.28
C ARG A 321 12.11 12.88 24.81
N TYR A 322 12.17 12.31 23.60
CA TYR A 322 13.36 11.68 23.03
C TYR A 322 13.59 12.21 21.61
N PHE A 323 14.40 13.28 21.49
CA PHE A 323 14.66 13.92 20.19
C PHE A 323 15.17 12.96 19.12
N TYR A 324 15.79 11.85 19.50
CA TYR A 324 16.36 10.81 18.63
C TYR A 324 15.38 9.66 18.32
N ALA A 325 14.14 9.69 18.80
CA ALA A 325 13.17 8.64 18.55
C ALA A 325 12.88 8.45 17.06
N LEU A 326 12.71 7.20 16.62
CA LEU A 326 12.21 6.82 15.32
C LEU A 326 10.73 6.44 15.40
N LEU A 327 10.03 6.46 14.26
CA LEU A 327 8.65 6.07 14.16
C LEU A 327 8.50 4.68 13.55
N ARG A 328 7.35 4.05 13.80
CA ARG A 328 6.99 2.74 13.23
C ARG A 328 8.00 1.67 13.62
N VAL A 329 8.53 1.78 14.80
CA VAL A 329 9.36 0.76 15.45
C VAL A 329 8.53 0.03 16.49
N GLY A 330 8.74 -1.27 16.60
CA GLY A 330 8.09 -2.13 17.58
C GLY A 330 8.75 -3.51 17.59
N PRO A 331 8.30 -4.47 18.41
CA PRO A 331 8.88 -5.81 18.43
C PRO A 331 8.97 -6.47 17.05
N TYR A 332 7.95 -6.25 16.21
CA TYR A 332 7.91 -6.73 14.83
C TYR A 332 9.06 -6.24 13.93
N THR A 333 9.68 -5.11 14.28
CA THR A 333 10.84 -4.57 13.55
C THR A 333 12.06 -5.49 13.69
N PHE A 334 12.16 -6.18 14.80
CA PHE A 334 13.27 -7.06 15.17
C PHE A 334 12.96 -8.55 14.95
N SER A 335 11.80 -8.89 14.34
CA SER A 335 11.52 -10.28 13.94
C SER A 335 12.62 -10.84 13.06
N ARG A 336 12.95 -12.13 13.24
CA ARG A 336 14.08 -12.77 12.57
C ARG A 336 13.91 -12.82 11.05
N TYR A 337 12.68 -13.01 10.57
CA TYR A 337 12.32 -13.05 9.13
C TYR A 337 11.27 -12.01 8.85
N LYS A 338 11.32 -11.40 7.64
CA LYS A 338 10.34 -10.41 7.21
C LYS A 338 9.96 -10.68 5.76
N VAL A 339 8.69 -11.00 5.52
CA VAL A 339 8.14 -11.12 4.17
C VAL A 339 7.83 -9.72 3.67
N ALA A 340 8.57 -9.22 2.69
CA ALA A 340 8.61 -7.83 2.34
C ALA A 340 8.22 -7.53 0.89
N TRP A 341 7.62 -6.36 0.65
CA TRP A 341 7.37 -5.80 -0.67
C TRP A 341 7.61 -4.30 -0.71
N ARG A 342 7.73 -3.76 -1.94
CA ARG A 342 7.94 -2.32 -2.16
C ARG A 342 6.66 -1.54 -1.96
N TYR A 343 6.74 -0.40 -1.27
CA TYR A 343 5.63 0.56 -1.17
C TYR A 343 5.27 1.19 -2.52
N ILE A 344 6.26 1.42 -3.40
CA ILE A 344 6.07 1.95 -4.75
C ILE A 344 6.69 0.97 -5.74
N ALA A 345 5.89 0.37 -6.60
CA ALA A 345 6.34 -0.53 -7.67
C ALA A 345 5.27 -0.65 -8.76
N ARG A 346 5.70 -0.92 -9.99
CA ARG A 346 4.78 -1.18 -11.11
C ARG A 346 4.12 -2.55 -11.00
N SER A 347 4.82 -3.53 -10.43
CA SER A 347 4.32 -4.88 -10.19
C SER A 347 4.48 -5.26 -8.72
N PHE A 348 3.61 -6.14 -8.23
CA PHE A 348 3.73 -6.69 -6.89
C PHE A 348 4.84 -7.74 -6.86
N ILE A 349 5.91 -7.45 -6.15
CA ILE A 349 7.10 -8.31 -5.98
C ILE A 349 7.38 -8.48 -4.51
N THR A 350 7.76 -9.70 -4.11
CA THR A 350 8.01 -10.04 -2.71
C THR A 350 9.33 -10.78 -2.53
N ALA A 351 9.92 -10.63 -1.37
CA ALA A 351 11.09 -11.37 -0.95
C ALA A 351 11.10 -11.56 0.57
N VAL A 352 11.81 -12.57 1.06
CA VAL A 352 12.08 -12.76 2.48
C VAL A 352 13.38 -12.05 2.85
N ILE A 353 13.31 -11.11 3.79
CA ILE A 353 14.48 -10.54 4.46
C ILE A 353 14.86 -11.49 5.58
N THR A 354 16.07 -12.02 5.53
CA THR A 354 16.64 -12.95 6.52
C THR A 354 17.79 -12.29 7.27
N PRO A 355 18.23 -12.83 8.42
CA PRO A 355 19.53 -12.47 8.97
C PRO A 355 20.61 -12.58 7.90
N MET A 356 21.56 -11.67 7.91
CA MET A 356 22.64 -11.64 6.93
C MET A 356 24.01 -11.51 7.59
N GLN A 357 25.04 -11.98 6.91
CA GLN A 357 26.43 -11.72 7.29
C GLN A 357 26.86 -10.36 6.76
N ASP A 358 27.08 -9.44 7.67
CA ASP A 358 27.58 -8.09 7.38
C ASP A 358 29.09 -8.04 7.62
N PRO A 359 29.89 -7.43 6.73
CA PRO A 359 31.35 -7.41 6.86
C PRO A 359 31.85 -6.69 8.10
N TYR A 360 31.03 -5.79 8.67
CA TYR A 360 31.39 -4.98 9.85
C TYR A 360 30.68 -5.43 11.14
N LEU A 361 29.47 -5.98 11.02
CA LEU A 361 28.61 -6.29 12.16
C LEU A 361 28.53 -7.79 12.47
N GLY A 362 28.99 -8.66 11.54
CA GLY A 362 28.80 -10.10 11.63
C GLY A 362 27.36 -10.53 11.28
N GLU A 363 26.84 -11.59 11.93
CA GLU A 363 25.43 -11.98 11.73
C GLU A 363 24.52 -10.93 12.37
N THR A 364 23.65 -10.34 11.55
CA THR A 364 22.78 -9.23 12.00
C THR A 364 21.44 -9.23 11.29
N LEU A 365 20.47 -8.53 11.87
CA LEU A 365 19.10 -8.40 11.35
C LEU A 365 19.00 -7.12 10.50
N PRO A 366 18.62 -7.21 9.22
CA PRO A 366 18.34 -6.03 8.43
C PRO A 366 17.02 -5.37 8.85
N LEU A 367 16.99 -4.03 8.84
CA LEU A 367 15.80 -3.24 9.14
C LEU A 367 15.28 -2.54 7.88
N PRO A 368 14.00 -2.73 7.52
CA PRO A 368 13.37 -2.04 6.39
C PRO A 368 13.02 -0.59 6.74
N ASN A 369 13.16 0.32 5.75
CA ASN A 369 12.66 1.69 5.87
C ASN A 369 11.18 1.83 5.46
N GLU A 370 10.65 3.04 5.59
CA GLU A 370 9.25 3.38 5.28
C GLU A 370 8.81 3.13 3.82
N LYS A 371 9.72 2.80 2.93
CA LYS A 371 9.42 2.44 1.52
C LYS A 371 9.30 0.93 1.32
N VAL A 372 9.38 0.18 2.39
CA VAL A 372 9.19 -1.27 2.44
C VAL A 372 8.05 -1.59 3.39
N ILE A 373 7.14 -2.42 2.93
CA ILE A 373 6.07 -3.01 3.73
C ILE A 373 6.45 -4.46 4.01
N TYR A 374 6.14 -4.98 5.18
CA TYR A 374 6.50 -6.35 5.53
C TYR A 374 5.60 -6.96 6.60
N VAL A 375 5.59 -8.28 6.64
CA VAL A 375 5.09 -9.11 7.75
C VAL A 375 6.29 -9.72 8.45
N GLY A 376 6.41 -9.50 9.76
CA GLY A 376 7.47 -10.09 10.58
C GLY A 376 7.04 -11.40 11.20
N THR A 377 7.92 -12.41 11.22
CA THR A 377 7.77 -13.68 11.92
C THR A 377 9.14 -14.20 12.36
N ASP A 378 9.17 -15.05 13.38
CA ASP A 378 10.39 -15.73 13.82
C ASP A 378 10.46 -17.19 13.32
N CYS A 379 9.41 -17.65 12.63
CA CYS A 379 9.37 -18.97 11.98
C CYS A 379 9.83 -18.83 10.53
N ARG A 380 10.88 -19.58 10.17
CA ARG A 380 11.47 -19.56 8.82
C ARG A 380 10.51 -20.11 7.78
N GLU A 381 9.94 -21.25 8.04
CA GLU A 381 9.02 -21.95 7.14
C GLU A 381 7.77 -21.08 6.88
N GLU A 382 7.22 -20.44 7.91
CA GLU A 382 6.11 -19.51 7.77
C GLU A 382 6.46 -18.31 6.87
N ALA A 383 7.68 -17.76 7.01
CA ALA A 383 8.12 -16.65 6.17
C ALA A 383 8.19 -17.05 4.69
N TYR A 384 8.77 -18.20 4.37
CA TYR A 384 8.85 -18.69 3.00
C TYR A 384 7.50 -19.15 2.46
N TYR A 385 6.62 -19.73 3.28
CA TYR A 385 5.25 -20.04 2.92
C TYR A 385 4.47 -18.79 2.52
N LEU A 386 4.44 -17.77 3.38
CA LEU A 386 3.75 -16.52 3.11
C LEU A 386 4.33 -15.81 1.88
N CYS A 387 5.66 -15.76 1.75
CA CYS A 387 6.31 -15.20 0.58
C CYS A 387 5.98 -15.99 -0.69
N GLY A 388 5.92 -17.31 -0.61
CA GLY A 388 5.54 -18.20 -1.71
C GLY A 388 4.13 -17.90 -2.22
N ILE A 389 3.16 -17.81 -1.32
CA ILE A 389 1.79 -17.41 -1.66
C ILE A 389 1.79 -16.04 -2.33
N LEU A 390 2.39 -15.02 -1.71
CA LEU A 390 2.37 -13.64 -2.20
C LEU A 390 3.13 -13.46 -3.53
N SER A 391 4.13 -14.30 -3.83
CA SER A 391 4.89 -14.25 -5.08
C SER A 391 4.28 -15.06 -6.22
N SER A 392 3.30 -15.91 -5.95
CA SER A 392 2.65 -16.74 -6.98
C SER A 392 1.86 -15.92 -8.00
N ALA A 393 1.76 -16.42 -9.22
CA ALA A 393 1.01 -15.77 -10.28
C ALA A 393 -0.47 -15.51 -9.92
N PRO A 394 -1.24 -16.46 -9.32
CA PRO A 394 -2.62 -16.21 -8.91
C PRO A 394 -2.75 -15.01 -7.97
N VAL A 395 -1.94 -14.95 -6.90
CA VAL A 395 -2.01 -13.87 -5.91
C VAL A 395 -1.50 -12.55 -6.49
N ARG A 396 -0.43 -12.54 -7.27
CA ARG A 396 0.05 -11.34 -7.97
C ARG A 396 -1.00 -10.78 -8.92
N CYS A 397 -1.69 -11.64 -9.66
CA CYS A 397 -2.80 -11.25 -10.54
C CYS A 397 -3.94 -10.62 -9.73
N CYS A 398 -4.38 -11.28 -8.66
CA CYS A 398 -5.41 -10.78 -7.75
C CYS A 398 -5.04 -9.40 -7.17
N VAL A 399 -3.83 -9.25 -6.63
CA VAL A 399 -3.32 -7.98 -6.07
C VAL A 399 -3.31 -6.88 -7.14
N THR A 400 -2.91 -7.19 -8.37
CA THR A 400 -2.87 -6.22 -9.47
C THR A 400 -4.25 -5.65 -9.81
N CYS A 401 -5.33 -6.40 -9.58
CA CYS A 401 -6.69 -5.93 -9.81
C CYS A 401 -7.10 -4.78 -8.86
N TYR A 402 -6.48 -4.65 -7.69
CA TYR A 402 -6.85 -3.62 -6.71
C TYR A 402 -5.69 -2.78 -6.15
N MET A 403 -4.43 -3.15 -6.38
CA MET A 403 -3.30 -2.36 -5.90
C MET A 403 -3.20 -1.01 -6.60
N ASN A 404 -2.64 -0.03 -5.89
CA ASN A 404 -2.20 1.23 -6.48
C ASN A 404 -0.68 1.19 -6.65
N PRO A 405 -0.12 1.22 -7.88
CA PRO A 405 1.33 1.15 -8.12
C PRO A 405 2.14 2.26 -7.44
N THR A 406 1.52 3.39 -7.14
CA THR A 406 2.16 4.51 -6.44
C THR A 406 2.10 4.39 -4.92
N SER A 407 1.34 3.41 -4.38
CA SER A 407 1.13 3.23 -2.95
C SER A 407 0.65 1.81 -2.63
N ILE A 408 1.54 0.82 -2.73
CA ILE A 408 1.26 -0.58 -2.36
C ILE A 408 1.43 -0.70 -0.84
N SER A 409 0.42 -0.25 -0.09
CA SER A 409 0.45 -0.16 1.37
C SER A 409 0.19 -1.52 2.05
N ALA A 410 0.27 -1.54 3.38
CA ALA A 410 -0.08 -2.71 4.20
C ALA A 410 -1.49 -3.25 3.91
N HIS A 411 -2.44 -2.38 3.57
CA HIS A 411 -3.83 -2.74 3.25
C HIS A 411 -4.02 -3.63 2.01
N VAL A 412 -2.97 -3.87 1.24
CA VAL A 412 -3.01 -4.87 0.16
C VAL A 412 -3.22 -6.27 0.73
N LEU A 413 -2.58 -6.56 1.86
CA LEU A 413 -2.70 -7.87 2.51
C LEU A 413 -4.11 -8.09 3.10
N ASP A 414 -4.75 -7.05 3.61
CA ASP A 414 -6.05 -7.13 4.31
C ASP A 414 -7.19 -7.74 3.46
N LYS A 415 -7.01 -7.80 2.14
CA LYS A 415 -8.03 -8.28 1.19
C LYS A 415 -7.80 -9.71 0.71
N LEU A 416 -6.67 -10.30 1.07
CA LEU A 416 -6.31 -11.64 0.62
C LEU A 416 -6.79 -12.69 1.62
N HIS A 417 -7.37 -13.77 1.12
CA HIS A 417 -7.54 -14.99 1.87
C HIS A 417 -6.22 -15.75 1.86
N ILE A 418 -5.53 -15.79 3.00
CA ILE A 418 -4.30 -16.57 3.17
C ILE A 418 -4.51 -17.48 4.39
N PRO A 419 -4.50 -18.79 4.23
CA PRO A 419 -4.57 -19.72 5.35
C PRO A 419 -3.42 -19.50 6.34
N ALA A 420 -3.70 -19.60 7.63
CA ALA A 420 -2.64 -19.60 8.64
C ALA A 420 -1.64 -20.73 8.35
N PHE A 421 -0.34 -20.43 8.53
CA PHE A 421 0.68 -21.46 8.35
C PHE A 421 0.45 -22.61 9.32
N ASP A 422 0.41 -23.82 8.80
CA ASP A 422 0.33 -25.07 9.57
C ASP A 422 1.56 -25.94 9.23
N PRO A 423 2.47 -26.16 10.18
CA PRO A 423 3.65 -27.01 9.96
C PRO A 423 3.31 -28.49 9.75
N ALA A 424 2.08 -28.92 10.02
CA ALA A 424 1.61 -30.28 9.74
C ALA A 424 1.03 -30.44 8.33
N ASP A 425 0.69 -29.35 7.64
CA ASP A 425 0.20 -29.39 6.26
C ASP A 425 1.37 -29.47 5.27
N SER A 426 1.52 -30.61 4.62
CA SER A 426 2.58 -30.84 3.63
C SER A 426 2.52 -29.87 2.42
N ARG A 427 1.34 -29.32 2.08
CA ARG A 427 1.18 -28.32 1.02
C ARG A 427 1.83 -26.99 1.43
N HIS A 428 1.67 -26.58 2.71
CA HIS A 428 2.30 -25.39 3.24
C HIS A 428 3.83 -25.51 3.24
N LEU A 429 4.34 -26.67 3.68
CA LEU A 429 5.79 -26.94 3.65
C LEU A 429 6.34 -27.00 2.23
N SER A 430 5.61 -27.57 1.27
CA SER A 430 6.00 -27.59 -0.14
C SER A 430 6.10 -26.19 -0.74
N ILE A 431 5.13 -25.31 -0.46
CA ILE A 431 5.16 -23.91 -0.90
C ILE A 431 6.35 -23.17 -0.28
N ALA A 432 6.64 -23.40 1.00
CA ALA A 432 7.78 -22.80 1.68
C ALA A 432 9.10 -23.25 1.05
N ALA A 433 9.28 -24.55 0.81
CA ALA A 433 10.49 -25.11 0.20
C ALA A 433 10.73 -24.57 -1.22
N LEU A 434 9.70 -24.52 -2.07
CA LEU A 434 9.80 -23.95 -3.41
C LEU A 434 10.17 -22.47 -3.37
N CYS A 435 9.56 -21.69 -2.48
CA CYS A 435 9.90 -20.28 -2.34
C CYS A 435 11.36 -20.08 -1.88
N GLU A 436 11.83 -20.88 -0.95
CA GLU A 436 13.20 -20.85 -0.47
C GLU A 436 14.20 -21.25 -1.58
N GLU A 437 13.88 -22.26 -2.37
CA GLU A 437 14.67 -22.65 -3.54
C GLU A 437 14.78 -21.50 -4.54
N GLY A 438 13.68 -20.79 -4.80
CA GLY A 438 13.67 -19.60 -5.65
C GLY A 438 14.60 -18.49 -5.15
N HIS A 439 14.71 -18.30 -3.82
CA HIS A 439 15.65 -17.33 -3.23
C HIS A 439 17.12 -17.77 -3.36
N ARG A 440 17.39 -19.09 -3.36
CA ARG A 440 18.76 -19.64 -3.52
C ARG A 440 19.21 -19.69 -4.97
N ALA A 441 18.28 -19.79 -5.91
CA ALA A 441 18.58 -19.92 -7.32
C ALA A 441 19.19 -18.63 -7.88
N SER A 442 20.42 -18.71 -8.39
CA SER A 442 21.12 -17.58 -9.03
C SER A 442 20.85 -17.50 -10.54
N ASP A 443 20.51 -18.63 -11.18
CA ASP A 443 20.19 -18.70 -12.60
C ASP A 443 18.71 -18.33 -12.83
N PRO A 444 18.41 -17.33 -13.68
CA PRO A 444 17.05 -16.95 -14.04
C PRO A 444 16.20 -18.10 -14.58
N ARG A 445 16.80 -19.05 -15.33
CA ARG A 445 16.08 -20.22 -15.85
C ARG A 445 15.62 -21.15 -14.72
N CYS A 446 16.48 -21.39 -13.73
CA CYS A 446 16.11 -22.15 -12.54
C CYS A 446 14.98 -21.44 -11.76
N GLN A 447 15.09 -20.13 -11.61
CA GLN A 447 14.03 -19.34 -10.96
C GLN A 447 12.69 -19.45 -11.70
N ASP A 448 12.68 -19.49 -13.03
CA ASP A 448 11.45 -19.64 -13.82
C ASP A 448 10.81 -21.02 -13.65
N VAL A 449 11.61 -22.07 -13.57
CA VAL A 449 11.10 -23.44 -13.27
C VAL A 449 10.46 -23.48 -11.89
N VAL A 450 11.16 -22.99 -10.87
CA VAL A 450 10.66 -22.93 -9.50
C VAL A 450 9.38 -22.10 -9.42
N ARG A 451 9.32 -20.97 -10.13
CA ARG A 451 8.11 -20.12 -10.19
C ARG A 451 6.90 -20.86 -10.74
N GLN A 452 7.09 -21.63 -11.81
CA GLN A 452 5.99 -22.43 -12.39
C GLN A 452 5.52 -23.54 -11.45
N GLN A 453 6.43 -24.18 -10.71
CA GLN A 453 6.07 -25.17 -9.69
C GLN A 453 5.32 -24.53 -8.53
N LEU A 454 5.78 -23.39 -8.05
CA LEU A 454 5.14 -22.60 -7.00
C LEU A 454 3.73 -22.15 -7.41
N ASP A 455 3.54 -21.66 -8.64
CA ASP A 455 2.24 -21.27 -9.17
C ASP A 455 1.24 -22.42 -9.14
N ARG A 456 1.68 -23.64 -9.51
CA ARG A 456 0.85 -24.86 -9.47
C ARG A 456 0.53 -25.27 -8.03
N ALA A 457 1.52 -25.23 -7.13
CA ALA A 457 1.31 -25.59 -5.72
C ALA A 457 0.32 -24.64 -5.04
N VAL A 458 0.46 -23.34 -5.28
CA VAL A 458 -0.49 -22.34 -4.75
C VAL A 458 -1.86 -22.47 -5.40
N ALA A 459 -1.95 -22.69 -6.72
CA ALA A 459 -3.22 -22.94 -7.39
C ALA A 459 -3.95 -24.15 -6.80
N ALA A 460 -3.23 -25.26 -6.55
CA ALA A 460 -3.79 -26.46 -5.91
C ALA A 460 -4.28 -26.18 -4.48
N LEU A 461 -3.55 -25.35 -3.69
CA LEU A 461 -3.98 -24.96 -2.34
C LEU A 461 -5.34 -24.25 -2.36
N TYR A 462 -5.59 -23.42 -3.38
CA TYR A 462 -6.84 -22.66 -3.53
C TYR A 462 -7.89 -23.36 -4.42
N GLY A 463 -7.65 -24.60 -4.87
CA GLY A 463 -8.59 -25.35 -5.74
C GLY A 463 -8.76 -24.73 -7.13
N LEU A 464 -7.77 -23.96 -7.62
CA LEU A 464 -7.78 -23.39 -8.97
C LEU A 464 -7.39 -24.42 -10.01
N THR A 465 -8.03 -24.36 -11.17
CA THR A 465 -7.77 -25.25 -12.31
C THR A 465 -6.57 -24.79 -13.15
N SER A 466 -6.09 -25.64 -14.06
CA SER A 466 -5.08 -25.24 -15.07
C SER A 466 -5.58 -24.12 -15.99
N ALA A 467 -6.86 -24.13 -16.35
CA ALA A 467 -7.47 -23.08 -17.17
C ALA A 467 -7.48 -21.71 -16.43
N ASP A 468 -7.70 -21.71 -15.12
CA ASP A 468 -7.59 -20.50 -14.29
C ASP A 468 -6.16 -19.97 -14.30
N LEU A 469 -5.14 -20.87 -14.18
CA LEU A 469 -3.73 -20.47 -14.26
C LEU A 469 -3.36 -19.87 -15.61
N ASP A 470 -3.85 -20.43 -16.71
CA ASP A 470 -3.58 -19.91 -18.05
C ASP A 470 -4.22 -18.53 -18.24
N THR A 471 -5.43 -18.33 -17.70
CA THR A 471 -6.08 -17.01 -17.65
C THR A 471 -5.27 -15.99 -16.85
N VAL A 472 -4.76 -16.39 -15.67
CA VAL A 472 -3.90 -15.58 -14.81
C VAL A 472 -2.61 -15.16 -15.54
N ARG A 473 -1.93 -16.10 -16.21
CA ARG A 473 -0.70 -15.85 -16.97
C ARG A 473 -0.94 -14.87 -18.11
N SER A 474 -1.98 -15.14 -18.92
CA SER A 474 -2.36 -14.25 -20.01
C SER A 474 -2.66 -12.83 -19.56
N MET A 475 -3.22 -12.65 -18.37
CA MET A 475 -3.43 -11.32 -17.79
C MET A 475 -2.14 -10.65 -17.35
N LEU A 476 -1.24 -11.37 -16.66
CA LEU A 476 0.02 -10.83 -16.19
C LEU A 476 0.96 -10.42 -17.32
N GLU A 477 0.92 -11.07 -18.47
CA GLU A 477 1.67 -10.70 -19.68
C GLU A 477 1.21 -9.39 -20.33
N LYS A 478 -0.04 -8.98 -20.08
CA LYS A 478 -0.63 -7.74 -20.64
C LYS A 478 -0.38 -6.48 -19.79
N ILE A 479 0.17 -6.66 -18.59
CA ILE A 479 0.43 -5.60 -17.60
C ILE A 479 1.90 -5.23 -17.57
#